data_66a14cf28de7bb88bedd2c3d663758f4
#
_entry.id   66a14cf28de7bb88bedd2c3d663758f4
#
_cell.length_a   1.000
_cell.length_b   1.000
_cell.length_c   1.000
_cell.angle_alpha   90.00
_cell.angle_beta   90.00
_cell.angle_gamma   90.00
#
_symmetry.space_group_name_H-M   'P 1'
#
loop_
_entity.id
_entity.type
_entity.pdbx_description
1 polymer ?
#
loop_
_entity_poly.entity_id
_entity_poly.type
_entity_poly.pdbx_seq_one_letter_code
_entity_poly.pdbx_strand_id
1 'polypeptide(L)'
;MAFIRKIKKGDAVYLAKVESYREDGKVKQRVLEYVGKEENGVAIQKVDISKLDIIDVKHYADVTVLHQLAIELKLNYLLGNHHKPIIALLIAHLICKGSIMRVAKWIEQSSIKEVLGLDDLTIEQLYKALDYLDECDFDIIEQSIFDYWKKLDVTDNESFVLDVTDTYYNGKNDDTALRKGKDGRVSKLIQIG
;
A
#
# COMPACT_ATOMS: atom_id res chain seq x y z
N MET A 1 17.19 13.06 -44.00
CA MET A 1 17.17 13.43 -42.56
C MET A 1 15.73 13.36 -42.06
N ALA A 2 15.48 12.62 -40.99
CA ALA A 2 14.13 12.47 -40.45
C ALA A 2 13.87 13.54 -39.39
N PHE A 3 12.65 14.07 -39.35
CA PHE A 3 12.20 15.07 -38.39
C PHE A 3 10.72 14.88 -38.03
N ILE A 4 10.26 15.49 -36.93
CA ILE A 4 8.84 15.45 -36.50
C ILE A 4 8.08 16.56 -37.20
N ARG A 5 6.96 16.21 -37.84
CA ARG A 5 6.05 17.12 -38.50
C ARG A 5 4.65 17.01 -37.94
N LYS A 6 3.96 18.15 -37.79
CA LYS A 6 2.53 18.20 -37.49
C LYS A 6 1.73 17.98 -38.77
N ILE A 7 0.80 17.04 -38.73
CA ILE A 7 -0.11 16.72 -39.83
C ILE A 7 -1.52 16.97 -39.33
N LYS A 8 -2.23 17.92 -39.95
CA LYS A 8 -3.63 18.22 -39.65
C LYS A 8 -4.53 17.27 -40.44
N LYS A 9 -5.45 16.58 -39.75
CA LYS A 9 -6.45 15.70 -40.38
C LYS A 9 -7.82 16.00 -39.76
N GLY A 10 -8.66 16.75 -40.44
CA GLY A 10 -9.89 17.32 -39.89
C GLY A 10 -9.55 18.29 -38.76
N ASP A 11 -10.23 18.13 -37.62
CA ASP A 11 -10.00 18.95 -36.41
C ASP A 11 -8.85 18.43 -35.51
N ALA A 12 -8.23 17.32 -35.88
CA ALA A 12 -7.15 16.71 -35.11
C ALA A 12 -5.79 17.01 -35.71
N VAL A 13 -4.78 17.22 -34.85
CA VAL A 13 -3.38 17.35 -35.21
C VAL A 13 -2.63 16.10 -34.78
N TYR A 14 -1.86 15.53 -35.67
CA TYR A 14 -1.03 14.36 -35.43
C TYR A 14 0.45 14.72 -35.58
N LEU A 15 1.28 14.11 -34.76
CA LEU A 15 2.71 14.16 -34.90
C LEU A 15 3.17 12.92 -35.69
N ALA A 16 3.95 13.16 -36.74
CA ALA A 16 4.52 12.09 -37.54
C ALA A 16 6.02 12.32 -37.74
N LYS A 17 6.78 11.24 -37.69
CA LYS A 17 8.19 11.23 -38.11
C LYS A 17 8.22 11.10 -39.62
N VAL A 18 8.78 12.12 -40.27
CA VAL A 18 8.84 12.19 -41.74
C VAL A 18 10.29 12.27 -42.19
N GLU A 19 10.56 11.74 -43.37
CA GLU A 19 11.86 11.85 -44.02
C GLU A 19 11.70 12.55 -45.36
N SER A 20 12.58 13.51 -45.61
CA SER A 20 12.67 14.15 -46.92
C SER A 20 13.63 13.39 -47.84
N TYR A 21 13.18 13.13 -49.06
CA TYR A 21 14.00 12.51 -50.12
C TYR A 21 13.83 13.26 -51.45
N ARG A 22 14.73 13.07 -52.35
CA ARG A 22 14.65 13.65 -53.70
C ARG A 22 14.24 12.59 -54.72
N GLU A 23 13.28 12.93 -55.56
CA GLU A 23 12.81 12.11 -56.67
C GLU A 23 12.52 13.04 -57.84
N ASP A 24 13.07 12.76 -58.99
CA ASP A 24 12.95 13.57 -60.23
C ASP A 24 13.28 15.05 -60.02
N GLY A 25 14.34 15.34 -59.25
CA GLY A 25 14.76 16.70 -58.94
C GLY A 25 13.91 17.46 -57.94
N LYS A 26 12.77 16.89 -57.48
CA LYS A 26 11.84 17.49 -56.51
C LYS A 26 12.01 16.89 -55.13
N VAL A 27 11.90 17.71 -54.11
CA VAL A 27 11.91 17.25 -52.72
C VAL A 27 10.54 16.72 -52.36
N LYS A 28 10.46 15.46 -52.02
CA LYS A 28 9.27 14.79 -51.52
C LYS A 28 9.46 14.40 -50.04
N GLN A 29 8.37 14.18 -49.33
CA GLN A 29 8.39 13.70 -47.96
C GLN A 29 7.57 12.42 -47.82
N ARG A 30 8.13 11.45 -47.11
CA ARG A 30 7.39 10.23 -46.71
C ARG A 30 7.25 10.14 -45.22
N VAL A 31 6.07 9.68 -44.74
CA VAL A 31 5.84 9.40 -43.37
C VAL A 31 6.50 8.05 -43.03
N LEU A 32 7.39 8.06 -42.07
CA LEU A 32 8.02 6.86 -41.53
C LEU A 32 7.16 6.21 -40.46
N GLU A 33 6.63 7.06 -39.58
CA GLU A 33 5.89 6.60 -38.41
C GLU A 33 4.91 7.70 -37.91
N TYR A 34 3.74 7.32 -37.44
CA TYR A 34 2.85 8.22 -36.69
C TYR A 34 3.16 8.12 -35.21
N VAL A 35 3.60 9.21 -34.60
CA VAL A 35 4.01 9.28 -33.19
C VAL A 35 2.79 9.34 -32.27
N GLY A 36 1.70 10.01 -32.70
CA GLY A 36 0.47 10.10 -31.92
C GLY A 36 -0.35 11.36 -32.24
N LYS A 37 -1.51 11.49 -31.59
CA LYS A 37 -2.34 12.70 -31.65
C LYS A 37 -1.72 13.75 -30.72
N GLU A 38 -1.64 15.00 -31.19
CA GLU A 38 -1.18 16.10 -30.36
C GLU A 38 -2.34 16.63 -29.49
N GLU A 39 -2.11 16.64 -28.16
CA GLU A 39 -2.96 17.35 -27.20
C GLU A 39 -2.06 18.17 -26.26
N ASN A 40 -2.32 19.47 -26.18
CA ASN A 40 -1.54 20.41 -25.35
C ASN A 40 -0.02 20.39 -25.61
N GLY A 41 0.39 20.16 -26.87
CA GLY A 41 1.80 20.12 -27.24
C GLY A 41 2.51 18.78 -27.00
N VAL A 42 1.80 17.78 -26.47
CA VAL A 42 2.34 16.44 -26.21
C VAL A 42 1.73 15.43 -27.17
N ALA A 43 2.54 14.49 -27.66
CA ALA A 43 2.06 13.38 -28.47
C ALA A 43 1.40 12.33 -27.57
N ILE A 44 0.10 12.12 -27.73
CA ILE A 44 -0.59 10.99 -27.12
C ILE A 44 -0.53 9.81 -28.06
N GLN A 45 0.26 8.81 -27.70
CA GLN A 45 0.27 7.53 -28.42
C GLN A 45 -1.02 6.76 -28.11
N LYS A 46 -1.70 6.29 -29.14
CA LYS A 46 -2.73 5.26 -28.96
C LYS A 46 -2.03 3.95 -28.59
N VAL A 47 -2.12 3.58 -27.34
CA VAL A 47 -1.72 2.23 -26.93
C VAL A 47 -2.77 1.25 -27.41
N ASP A 48 -2.35 0.22 -28.12
CA ASP A 48 -3.23 -0.87 -28.52
C ASP A 48 -3.48 -1.75 -27.29
N ILE A 49 -4.66 -1.60 -26.70
CA ILE A 49 -5.04 -2.30 -25.47
C ILE A 49 -4.93 -3.82 -25.63
N SER A 50 -5.10 -4.35 -26.87
CA SER A 50 -4.97 -5.79 -27.13
C SER A 50 -3.54 -6.33 -26.97
N LYS A 51 -2.56 -5.43 -26.89
CA LYS A 51 -1.13 -5.75 -26.68
C LYS A 51 -0.65 -5.46 -25.28
N LEU A 52 -1.54 -5.08 -24.38
CA LEU A 52 -1.22 -4.87 -22.97
C LEU A 52 -1.32 -6.19 -22.23
N ASP A 53 -0.21 -6.63 -21.66
CA ASP A 53 -0.18 -7.73 -20.71
C ASP A 53 -0.31 -7.17 -19.30
N ILE A 54 -1.18 -7.78 -18.48
CA ILE A 54 -1.26 -7.48 -17.06
C ILE A 54 -0.10 -8.21 -16.38
N ILE A 55 0.92 -7.45 -15.96
CA ILE A 55 2.13 -8.00 -15.33
C ILE A 55 1.87 -8.26 -13.84
N ASP A 56 1.08 -7.41 -13.18
CA ASP A 56 0.83 -7.49 -11.75
C ASP A 56 -0.53 -6.88 -11.39
N VAL A 57 -1.14 -7.40 -10.31
CA VAL A 57 -2.37 -6.86 -9.71
C VAL A 57 -2.15 -6.74 -8.23
N LYS A 58 -2.14 -5.52 -7.72
CA LYS A 58 -1.90 -5.23 -6.31
C LYS A 58 -3.18 -4.89 -5.56
N HIS A 59 -3.24 -5.27 -4.30
CA HIS A 59 -4.22 -4.76 -3.35
C HIS A 59 -3.98 -3.26 -3.14
N TYR A 60 -4.95 -2.42 -3.47
CA TYR A 60 -4.80 -0.97 -3.38
C TYR A 60 -5.88 -0.33 -2.51
N ALA A 61 -7.15 -0.63 -2.75
CA ALA A 61 -8.26 0.03 -2.08
C ALA A 61 -8.31 -0.28 -0.58
N ASP A 62 -8.14 -1.55 -0.21
CA ASP A 62 -8.10 -2.02 1.17
C ASP A 62 -6.92 -1.40 1.95
N VAL A 63 -5.74 -1.37 1.34
CA VAL A 63 -4.55 -0.73 1.92
C VAL A 63 -4.77 0.77 2.13
N THR A 64 -5.36 1.45 1.13
CA THR A 64 -5.59 2.90 1.19
C THR A 64 -6.62 3.26 2.28
N VAL A 65 -7.71 2.50 2.39
CA VAL A 65 -8.74 2.72 3.41
C VAL A 65 -8.17 2.53 4.81
N LEU A 66 -7.41 1.45 5.05
CA LEU A 66 -6.79 1.20 6.35
C LEU A 66 -5.71 2.24 6.69
N HIS A 67 -4.95 2.68 5.70
CA HIS A 67 -3.98 3.77 5.90
C HIS A 67 -4.69 5.08 6.27
N GLN A 68 -5.78 5.42 5.57
CA GLN A 68 -6.55 6.62 5.89
C GLN A 68 -7.12 6.55 7.31
N LEU A 69 -7.66 5.40 7.72
CA LEU A 69 -8.13 5.19 9.08
C LEU A 69 -7.00 5.36 10.11
N ALA A 70 -5.81 4.84 9.84
CA ALA A 70 -4.65 5.03 10.71
C ALA A 70 -4.27 6.52 10.86
N ILE A 71 -4.38 7.31 9.79
CA ILE A 71 -4.15 8.76 9.81
C ILE A 71 -5.26 9.47 10.62
N GLU A 72 -6.51 9.10 10.45
CA GLU A 72 -7.64 9.65 11.21
C GLU A 72 -7.51 9.38 12.70
N LEU A 73 -7.07 8.18 13.08
CA LEU A 73 -6.74 7.81 14.46
C LEU A 73 -5.44 8.45 14.96
N LYS A 74 -4.78 9.28 14.14
CA LYS A 74 -3.51 9.96 14.46
C LYS A 74 -2.35 9.03 14.82
N LEU A 75 -2.38 7.78 14.35
CA LEU A 75 -1.30 6.83 14.60
C LEU A 75 0.04 7.30 14.04
N ASN A 76 0.03 8.04 12.95
CA ASN A 76 1.23 8.68 12.40
C ASN A 76 1.91 9.65 13.37
N TYR A 77 1.15 10.28 14.26
CA TYR A 77 1.67 11.17 15.29
C TYR A 77 2.04 10.42 16.57
N LEU A 78 1.16 9.52 17.03
CA LEU A 78 1.35 8.76 18.26
C LEU A 78 2.56 7.82 18.21
N LEU A 79 2.84 7.24 17.03
CA LEU A 79 3.95 6.30 16.81
C LEU A 79 5.26 6.98 16.38
N GLY A 80 5.29 8.30 16.32
CA GLY A 80 6.49 9.08 16.03
C GLY A 80 7.21 8.67 14.74
N ASN A 81 8.53 8.62 14.79
CA ASN A 81 9.36 8.35 13.60
C ASN A 81 9.23 6.92 13.04
N HIS A 82 8.69 5.99 13.80
CA HIS A 82 8.51 4.59 13.41
C HIS A 82 7.10 4.27 12.87
N HIS A 83 6.23 5.30 12.74
CA HIS A 83 4.84 5.10 12.34
C HIS A 83 4.65 4.34 11.02
N LYS A 84 5.44 4.62 9.99
CA LYS A 84 5.25 3.98 8.67
C LYS A 84 5.44 2.47 8.69
N PRO A 85 6.56 1.90 9.18
CA PRO A 85 6.72 0.46 9.26
C PRO A 85 5.71 -0.19 10.22
N ILE A 86 5.29 0.48 11.30
CA ILE A 86 4.27 -0.02 12.21
C ILE A 86 2.90 -0.05 11.54
N ILE A 87 2.50 1.03 10.87
CA ILE A 87 1.23 1.08 10.13
C ILE A 87 1.25 0.02 9.00
N ALA A 88 2.38 -0.18 8.33
CA ALA A 88 2.52 -1.24 7.33
C ALA A 88 2.29 -2.63 7.94
N LEU A 89 2.85 -2.91 9.13
CA LEU A 89 2.62 -4.15 9.88
C LEU A 89 1.16 -4.32 10.26
N LEU A 90 0.51 -3.28 10.79
CA LEU A 90 -0.89 -3.31 11.19
C LEU A 90 -1.79 -3.64 9.99
N ILE A 91 -1.64 -2.91 8.89
CA ILE A 91 -2.42 -3.12 7.66
C ILE A 91 -2.18 -4.55 7.14
N ALA A 92 -0.92 -4.96 7.04
CA ALA A 92 -0.58 -6.28 6.54
C ALA A 92 -1.11 -7.40 7.45
N HIS A 93 -1.10 -7.21 8.76
CA HIS A 93 -1.64 -8.19 9.72
C HIS A 93 -3.17 -8.32 9.62
N LEU A 94 -3.87 -7.21 9.42
CA LEU A 94 -5.33 -7.21 9.23
C LEU A 94 -5.75 -7.95 7.95
N ILE A 95 -4.99 -7.79 6.87
CA ILE A 95 -5.34 -8.36 5.55
C ILE A 95 -4.76 -9.76 5.37
N CYS A 96 -3.47 -9.96 5.61
CA CYS A 96 -2.74 -11.18 5.29
C CYS A 96 -2.79 -12.25 6.39
N LYS A 97 -2.85 -11.84 7.65
CA LYS A 97 -2.83 -12.72 8.86
C LYS A 97 -1.75 -13.80 8.79
N GLY A 98 -0.59 -13.57 9.38
CA GLY A 98 0.48 -14.57 9.35
C GLY A 98 1.73 -14.17 10.11
N SER A 99 2.78 -14.98 9.98
CA SER A 99 4.09 -14.66 10.53
C SER A 99 4.71 -13.45 9.83
N ILE A 100 5.68 -12.80 10.48
CA ILE A 100 6.42 -11.65 9.90
C ILE A 100 7.00 -11.98 8.52
N MET A 101 7.50 -13.20 8.32
CA MET A 101 8.02 -13.64 7.02
C MET A 101 6.93 -13.65 5.93
N ARG A 102 5.73 -14.09 6.27
CA ARG A 102 4.59 -14.09 5.35
C ARG A 102 4.10 -12.67 5.08
N VAL A 103 4.02 -11.86 6.11
CA VAL A 103 3.65 -10.43 6.04
C VAL A 103 4.64 -9.68 5.15
N ALA A 104 5.95 -9.86 5.34
CA ALA A 104 6.97 -9.23 4.51
C ALA A 104 6.83 -9.59 3.02
N LYS A 105 6.60 -10.87 2.72
CA LYS A 105 6.37 -11.31 1.34
C LYS A 105 5.10 -10.70 0.75
N TRP A 106 4.03 -10.58 1.52
CA TRP A 106 2.79 -9.94 1.08
C TRP A 106 2.97 -8.44 0.85
N ILE A 107 3.73 -7.75 1.70
CA ILE A 107 4.07 -6.32 1.54
C ILE A 107 4.74 -6.07 0.18
N GLU A 108 5.67 -6.93 -0.25
CA GLU A 108 6.33 -6.82 -1.55
C GLU A 108 5.36 -6.91 -2.75
N GLN A 109 4.26 -7.64 -2.58
CA GLN A 109 3.25 -7.87 -3.60
C GLN A 109 2.05 -6.92 -3.49
N SER A 110 2.03 -6.05 -2.48
CA SER A 110 0.95 -5.10 -2.21
C SER A 110 1.34 -3.68 -2.62
N SER A 111 0.39 -2.75 -2.49
CA SER A 111 0.62 -1.31 -2.69
C SER A 111 1.05 -0.58 -1.41
N ILE A 112 1.37 -1.28 -0.34
CA ILE A 112 1.71 -0.65 0.95
C ILE A 112 2.87 0.33 0.80
N LYS A 113 3.93 -0.04 0.09
CA LYS A 113 5.10 0.82 -0.10
C LYS A 113 4.71 2.12 -0.79
N GLU A 114 3.93 2.04 -1.85
CA GLU A 114 3.45 3.19 -2.61
C GLU A 114 2.52 4.08 -1.77
N VAL A 115 1.57 3.47 -1.04
CA VAL A 115 0.58 4.21 -0.23
C VAL A 115 1.21 4.92 0.96
N LEU A 116 2.20 4.29 1.63
CA LEU A 116 2.90 4.90 2.76
C LEU A 116 4.10 5.78 2.33
N GLY A 117 4.43 5.83 1.04
CA GLY A 117 5.61 6.54 0.55
C GLY A 117 6.90 5.98 1.15
N LEU A 118 7.09 4.67 1.02
CA LEU A 118 8.27 3.94 1.45
C LEU A 118 9.03 3.47 0.21
N ASP A 119 10.32 3.80 0.11
CA ASP A 119 11.16 3.32 -1.00
C ASP A 119 11.48 1.84 -0.82
N ASP A 120 11.72 1.42 0.43
CA ASP A 120 11.97 0.03 0.81
C ASP A 120 11.40 -0.27 2.19
N LEU A 121 11.08 -1.54 2.45
CA LEU A 121 10.62 -2.01 3.74
C LEU A 121 11.13 -3.43 3.98
N THR A 122 12.29 -3.54 4.56
CA THR A 122 12.95 -4.82 4.82
C THR A 122 12.38 -5.54 6.04
N ILE A 123 12.59 -6.85 6.10
CA ILE A 123 12.22 -7.67 7.26
C ILE A 123 12.88 -7.14 8.55
N GLU A 124 14.11 -6.67 8.45
CA GLU A 124 14.83 -6.11 9.60
C GLU A 124 14.15 -4.83 10.13
N GLN A 125 13.66 -3.98 9.22
CA GLN A 125 12.90 -2.78 9.61
C GLN A 125 11.56 -3.14 10.27
N LEU A 126 10.93 -4.22 9.85
CA LEU A 126 9.71 -4.71 10.49
C LEU A 126 9.97 -5.23 11.91
N TYR A 127 11.08 -5.94 12.13
CA TYR A 127 11.48 -6.36 13.48
C TYR A 127 11.84 -5.16 14.37
N LYS A 128 12.59 -4.18 13.87
CA LYS A 128 12.86 -2.94 14.60
C LYS A 128 11.59 -2.16 14.96
N ALA A 129 10.57 -2.22 14.10
CA ALA A 129 9.26 -1.64 14.39
C ALA A 129 8.54 -2.35 15.54
N LEU A 130 8.67 -3.68 15.64
CA LEU A 130 8.14 -4.45 16.77
C LEU A 130 8.91 -4.15 18.07
N ASP A 131 10.24 -4.10 18.02
CA ASP A 131 11.08 -3.75 19.16
C ASP A 131 10.70 -2.36 19.70
N TYR A 132 10.48 -1.39 18.80
CA TYR A 132 10.01 -0.06 19.17
C TYR A 132 8.60 -0.10 19.80
N LEU A 133 7.69 -0.93 19.30
CA LEU A 133 6.35 -1.08 19.88
C LEU A 133 6.43 -1.63 21.31
N ASP A 134 7.33 -2.57 21.57
CA ASP A 134 7.54 -3.13 22.92
C ASP A 134 7.99 -2.07 23.95
N GLU A 135 8.66 -1.00 23.47
CA GLU A 135 9.08 0.14 24.28
C GLU A 135 8.02 1.24 24.42
N CYS A 136 6.94 1.18 23.63
CA CYS A 136 5.88 2.20 23.66
C CYS A 136 5.01 2.09 24.92
N ASP A 137 4.61 3.25 25.43
CA ASP A 137 3.57 3.34 26.45
C ASP A 137 2.18 3.20 25.77
N PHE A 138 1.66 1.98 25.81
CA PHE A 138 0.35 1.68 25.22
C PHE A 138 -0.80 2.39 25.92
N ASP A 139 -0.71 2.66 27.19
CA ASP A 139 -1.77 3.39 27.93
C ASP A 139 -1.95 4.80 27.35
N ILE A 140 -0.86 5.47 26.98
CA ILE A 140 -0.91 6.78 26.32
C ILE A 140 -1.55 6.66 24.92
N ILE A 141 -1.19 5.64 24.16
CA ILE A 141 -1.73 5.43 22.80
C ILE A 141 -3.23 5.14 22.88
N GLU A 142 -3.66 4.22 23.75
CA GLU A 142 -5.03 3.84 23.94
C GLU A 142 -5.88 5.01 24.43
N GLN A 143 -5.41 5.76 25.42
CA GLN A 143 -6.10 6.95 25.93
C GLN A 143 -6.27 8.00 24.83
N SER A 144 -5.25 8.21 23.99
CA SER A 144 -5.32 9.18 22.90
C SER A 144 -6.33 8.78 21.82
N ILE A 145 -6.42 7.49 21.51
CA ILE A 145 -7.40 6.94 20.56
C ILE A 145 -8.81 7.07 21.16
N PHE A 146 -8.99 6.71 22.45
CA PHE A 146 -10.24 6.82 23.14
C PHE A 146 -10.76 8.27 23.19
N ASP A 147 -9.89 9.22 23.54
CA ASP A 147 -10.23 10.64 23.57
C ASP A 147 -10.61 11.19 22.19
N TYR A 148 -9.98 10.66 21.12
CA TYR A 148 -10.36 11.01 19.76
C TYR A 148 -11.75 10.47 19.43
N TRP A 149 -12.05 9.21 19.75
CA TRP A 149 -13.35 8.59 19.52
C TRP A 149 -14.46 9.29 20.28
N LYS A 150 -14.20 9.65 21.53
CA LYS A 150 -15.15 10.39 22.37
C LYS A 150 -15.51 11.76 21.76
N LYS A 151 -14.58 12.42 21.09
CA LYS A 151 -14.82 13.69 20.38
C LYS A 151 -15.66 13.54 19.12
N LEU A 152 -15.73 12.37 18.54
CA LEU A 152 -16.55 12.09 17.35
C LEU A 152 -18.02 11.85 17.68
N ASP A 153 -18.41 11.92 18.95
CA ASP A 153 -19.79 11.77 19.44
C ASP A 153 -20.47 10.45 18.99
N VAL A 154 -19.66 9.41 18.71
CA VAL A 154 -20.14 8.13 18.20
C VAL A 154 -20.73 7.26 19.29
N THR A 155 -20.58 7.64 20.57
CA THR A 155 -20.96 6.82 21.72
C THR A 155 -21.89 7.56 22.69
N ASP A 156 -23.16 7.68 22.33
CA ASP A 156 -24.21 8.08 23.24
C ASP A 156 -24.57 6.97 24.26
N ASN A 157 -24.01 5.79 24.14
CA ASN A 157 -24.19 4.66 25.02
C ASN A 157 -22.84 4.18 25.58
N GLU A 158 -22.62 4.39 26.86
CA GLU A 158 -21.51 3.83 27.62
C GLU A 158 -21.71 2.31 27.80
N SER A 159 -21.59 1.55 26.74
CA SER A 159 -21.59 0.09 26.78
C SER A 159 -20.17 -0.41 26.64
N PHE A 160 -19.67 -1.04 27.70
CA PHE A 160 -18.38 -1.73 27.68
C PHE A 160 -18.61 -3.20 27.36
N VAL A 161 -17.91 -3.72 26.38
CA VAL A 161 -17.85 -5.15 26.07
C VAL A 161 -16.49 -5.66 26.53
N LEU A 162 -16.49 -6.48 27.57
CA LEU A 162 -15.29 -7.22 27.98
C LEU A 162 -15.30 -8.57 27.28
N ASP A 163 -14.38 -8.76 26.33
CA ASP A 163 -14.15 -10.05 25.68
C ASP A 163 -12.76 -10.57 26.04
N VAL A 164 -12.72 -11.78 26.58
CA VAL A 164 -11.45 -12.45 26.90
C VAL A 164 -11.06 -13.36 25.75
N THR A 165 -9.93 -13.04 25.13
CA THR A 165 -9.37 -13.83 24.02
C THR A 165 -8.27 -14.74 24.50
N ASP A 166 -8.36 -16.01 24.13
CA ASP A 166 -7.32 -17.02 24.36
C ASP A 166 -6.29 -16.98 23.21
N THR A 167 -5.01 -16.81 23.53
CA THR A 167 -3.93 -16.99 22.58
C THR A 167 -2.95 -18.06 23.00
N TYR A 168 -2.37 -18.79 22.04
CA TYR A 168 -1.42 -19.86 22.31
C TYR A 168 0.01 -19.33 22.27
N TYR A 169 0.75 -19.62 23.35
CA TYR A 169 2.15 -19.24 23.45
C TYR A 169 3.05 -20.43 23.08
N ASN A 170 3.84 -20.27 22.05
CA ASN A 170 4.80 -21.26 21.57
C ASN A 170 6.25 -21.01 22.01
N GLY A 171 6.48 -20.03 22.89
CA GLY A 171 7.79 -19.71 23.39
C GLY A 171 8.36 -20.72 24.39
N LYS A 172 9.65 -20.59 24.68
CA LYS A 172 10.39 -21.45 25.63
C LYS A 172 10.27 -21.01 27.10
N ASN A 173 9.50 -19.97 27.38
CA ASN A 173 9.36 -19.44 28.74
C ASN A 173 8.54 -20.41 29.58
N ASP A 174 9.09 -20.91 30.69
CA ASP A 174 8.50 -22.00 31.49
C ASP A 174 7.48 -21.54 32.51
N ASP A 175 7.33 -20.24 32.71
CA ASP A 175 6.43 -19.66 33.72
C ASP A 175 4.94 -19.73 33.36
N THR A 176 4.61 -20.09 32.11
CA THR A 176 3.24 -20.18 31.63
C THR A 176 2.67 -21.57 31.87
N ALA A 177 1.69 -21.69 32.74
CA ALA A 177 1.00 -22.95 33.02
C ALA A 177 0.24 -23.47 31.78
N LEU A 178 0.25 -24.81 31.61
CA LEU A 178 -0.57 -25.48 30.61
C LEU A 178 -2.05 -25.36 31.01
N ARG A 179 -2.87 -24.86 30.10
CA ARG A 179 -4.33 -24.73 30.28
C ARG A 179 -5.07 -25.31 29.08
N LYS A 180 -6.32 -25.68 29.29
CA LYS A 180 -7.19 -26.16 28.21
C LYS A 180 -7.92 -24.97 27.62
N GLY A 181 -7.70 -24.70 26.33
CA GLY A 181 -8.37 -23.63 25.60
C GLY A 181 -9.82 -23.96 25.25
N LYS A 182 -10.54 -22.98 24.70
CA LYS A 182 -11.94 -23.14 24.23
C LYS A 182 -12.07 -24.21 23.13
N ASP A 183 -11.03 -24.46 22.37
CA ASP A 183 -10.94 -25.49 21.30
C ASP A 183 -10.60 -26.88 21.84
N GLY A 184 -10.45 -27.04 23.15
CA GLY A 184 -10.13 -28.31 23.84
C GLY A 184 -8.64 -28.68 23.82
N ARG A 185 -7.76 -27.91 23.21
CA ARG A 185 -6.31 -28.14 23.22
C ARG A 185 -5.70 -27.74 24.56
N VAL A 186 -4.74 -28.53 25.00
CA VAL A 186 -3.96 -28.23 26.20
C VAL A 186 -2.62 -27.67 25.75
N SER A 187 -2.37 -26.39 26.03
CA SER A 187 -1.13 -25.70 25.67
C SER A 187 -0.87 -24.52 26.62
N LYS A 188 0.28 -23.86 26.44
CA LYS A 188 0.52 -22.59 27.13
C LYS A 188 -0.46 -21.57 26.59
N LEU A 189 -1.38 -21.12 27.43
CA LEU A 189 -2.45 -20.21 27.07
C LEU A 189 -2.28 -18.90 27.80
N ILE A 190 -2.34 -17.81 27.04
CA ILE A 190 -2.41 -16.45 27.57
C ILE A 190 -3.83 -15.95 27.31
N GLN A 191 -4.47 -15.41 28.32
CA GLN A 191 -5.76 -14.75 28.21
C GLN A 191 -5.51 -13.25 28.19
N ILE A 192 -6.10 -12.60 27.20
CA ILE A 192 -6.06 -11.15 27.03
C ILE A 192 -7.50 -10.66 27.11
N GLY A 193 -7.76 -9.69 27.98
CA GLY A 193 -9.07 -9.10 28.18
C GLY A 193 -8.98 -7.62 28.47
#